data_dbbf66a8334692123bd1f5219ac9d794
#
_entry.id   dbbf66a8334692123bd1f5219ac9d794
#
_cell.length_a   1.000
_cell.length_b   1.000
_cell.length_c   1.000
_cell.angle_alpha   90.00
_cell.angle_beta   90.00
_cell.angle_gamma   90.00
#
_symmetry.space_group_name_H-M   'P 1'
#
loop_
_entity.id
_entity.type
_entity.pdbx_description
1 polymer ?
#
loop_
_entity_poly.entity_id
_entity_poly.type
_entity_poly.pdbx_seq_one_letter_code
_entity_poly.pdbx_strand_id
1 'polypeptide(L)'
;MPIINTNSKKAKNRSQLELELMRPLESDRNFDLGGRSFYFFDFDDNVIFLSTPIVLFHKKRQEEILVSSGEFARENKNIGQSGIFADYYMNFNDENGSFRSFRDKDYSVLERFLGKKQSFIHDIEKALNEQDHLWKAPSWNCFYHATFNQRPISVITARGHNVQTVKDGISLMVRDGHIPREPNYLSLYPVSNNDTRKELGDKDLKMFVPELKRFAIRESVERA
;
A
#
# COMPACT_ATOMS: atom_id res chain seq x y z
N MET A 1 23.30 -8.05 18.79
CA MET A 1 22.71 -8.04 17.43
C MET A 1 23.67 -7.31 16.52
N PRO A 2 24.12 -7.86 15.38
CA PRO A 2 24.98 -7.13 14.46
C PRO A 2 24.18 -5.98 13.84
N ILE A 3 24.72 -4.77 13.92
CA ILE A 3 24.20 -3.58 13.23
C ILE A 3 24.36 -3.85 11.73
N ILE A 4 23.27 -4.19 11.04
CA ILE A 4 23.27 -4.34 9.59
C ILE A 4 23.52 -2.95 9.01
N ASN A 5 24.65 -2.79 8.34
CA ASN A 5 25.04 -1.53 7.73
C ASN A 5 24.08 -1.22 6.55
N THR A 6 23.04 -0.44 6.82
CA THR A 6 21.98 -0.07 5.86
C THR A 6 22.56 0.61 4.60
N ASN A 7 23.67 1.34 4.74
CA ASN A 7 24.34 1.98 3.61
C ASN A 7 24.96 0.95 2.64
N SER A 8 25.49 -0.16 3.15
CA SER A 8 26.04 -1.24 2.34
C SER A 8 24.95 -1.97 1.53
N LYS A 9 23.77 -2.20 2.15
CA LYS A 9 22.63 -2.83 1.49
C LYS A 9 22.09 -1.94 0.34
N LYS A 10 21.93 -0.63 0.57
CA LYS A 10 21.51 0.33 -0.45
C LYS A 10 22.48 0.43 -1.63
N ALA A 11 23.79 0.44 -1.36
CA ALA A 11 24.81 0.46 -2.40
C ALA A 11 24.78 -0.82 -3.26
N LYS A 12 24.64 -1.99 -2.61
CA LYS A 12 24.54 -3.28 -3.31
C LYS A 12 23.29 -3.36 -4.20
N ASN A 13 22.14 -2.91 -3.69
CA ASN A 13 20.90 -2.87 -4.46
C ASN A 13 21.04 -1.97 -5.68
N ARG A 14 21.64 -0.78 -5.54
CA ARG A 14 21.87 0.14 -6.67
C ARG A 14 22.74 -0.47 -7.75
N SER A 15 23.87 -1.06 -7.41
CA SER A 15 24.78 -1.67 -8.40
C SER A 15 24.10 -2.83 -9.14
N GLN A 16 23.32 -3.65 -8.46
CA GLN A 16 22.55 -4.72 -9.09
C GLN A 16 21.46 -4.16 -10.00
N LEU A 17 20.79 -3.09 -9.57
CA LEU A 17 19.77 -2.42 -10.34
C LEU A 17 20.32 -1.78 -11.60
N GLU A 18 21.51 -1.14 -11.54
CA GLU A 18 22.19 -0.57 -12.71
C GLU A 18 22.48 -1.64 -13.76
N LEU A 19 22.95 -2.82 -13.35
CA LEU A 19 23.17 -3.96 -14.27
C LEU A 19 21.84 -4.44 -14.90
N GLU A 20 20.77 -4.50 -14.09
CA GLU A 20 19.45 -4.90 -14.59
C GLU A 20 18.84 -3.85 -15.55
N LEU A 21 19.07 -2.57 -15.31
CA LEU A 21 18.59 -1.49 -16.19
C LEU A 21 19.24 -1.52 -17.58
N MET A 22 20.40 -2.17 -17.74
CA MET A 22 21.03 -2.41 -19.03
C MET A 22 20.36 -3.55 -19.81
N ARG A 23 19.52 -4.37 -19.16
CA ARG A 23 18.76 -5.45 -19.83
C ARG A 23 17.66 -4.82 -20.72
N PRO A 24 17.48 -5.28 -21.96
CA PRO A 24 16.40 -4.79 -22.80
C PRO A 24 15.03 -5.07 -22.18
N LEU A 25 14.07 -4.17 -22.41
CA LEU A 25 12.68 -4.41 -22.03
C LEU A 25 12.14 -5.62 -22.80
N GLU A 26 11.38 -6.45 -22.11
CA GLU A 26 10.68 -7.56 -22.73
C GLU A 26 9.53 -7.03 -23.61
N SER A 27 9.33 -7.59 -24.79
CA SER A 27 8.16 -7.27 -25.61
C SER A 27 6.88 -7.67 -24.88
N ASP A 28 5.78 -6.94 -25.13
CA ASP A 28 4.49 -7.36 -24.61
C ASP A 28 4.01 -8.60 -25.38
N ARG A 29 3.77 -9.70 -24.65
CA ARG A 29 3.31 -10.97 -25.24
C ARG A 29 2.00 -10.88 -26.02
N ASN A 30 1.21 -9.83 -25.77
CA ASN A 30 -0.07 -9.59 -26.46
C ASN A 30 0.08 -8.62 -27.63
N PHE A 31 1.26 -8.04 -27.84
CA PHE A 31 1.49 -7.02 -28.88
C PHE A 31 1.22 -7.57 -30.29
N ASP A 32 1.73 -8.76 -30.58
CA ASP A 32 1.53 -9.41 -31.90
C ASP A 32 0.06 -9.82 -32.12
N LEU A 33 -0.74 -9.87 -31.07
CA LEU A 33 -2.18 -10.14 -31.09
C LEU A 33 -3.02 -8.85 -31.16
N GLY A 34 -2.37 -7.68 -31.30
CA GLY A 34 -3.03 -6.38 -31.29
C GLY A 34 -3.51 -5.90 -29.92
N GLY A 35 -3.02 -6.53 -28.83
CA GLY A 35 -3.40 -6.22 -27.47
C GLY A 35 -2.27 -5.66 -26.61
N ARG A 36 -2.61 -5.31 -25.39
CA ARG A 36 -1.67 -4.86 -24.35
C ARG A 36 -1.91 -5.61 -23.05
N SER A 37 -0.84 -5.82 -22.26
CA SER A 37 -0.94 -6.36 -20.90
C SER A 37 -1.10 -5.22 -19.90
N PHE A 38 -2.14 -5.30 -19.08
CA PHE A 38 -2.39 -4.40 -17.94
C PHE A 38 -2.24 -5.18 -16.65
N TYR A 39 -1.75 -4.52 -15.61
CA TYR A 39 -1.56 -5.15 -14.31
C TYR A 39 -2.35 -4.41 -13.24
N PHE A 40 -3.12 -5.18 -12.46
CA PHE A 40 -3.90 -4.67 -11.34
C PHE A 40 -3.32 -5.24 -10.06
N PHE A 41 -2.96 -4.37 -9.12
CA PHE A 41 -2.40 -4.78 -7.84
C PHE A 41 -3.23 -4.23 -6.68
N ASP A 42 -3.67 -5.12 -5.79
CA ASP A 42 -3.86 -4.74 -4.41
C ASP A 42 -2.47 -4.56 -3.80
N PHE A 43 -2.26 -3.51 -3.03
CA PHE A 43 -0.89 -3.17 -2.62
C PHE A 43 -0.51 -3.87 -1.31
N ASP A 44 -1.33 -3.67 -0.26
CA ASP A 44 -1.10 -4.26 1.05
C ASP A 44 -1.31 -5.77 1.03
N ASP A 45 -0.42 -6.50 1.70
CA ASP A 45 -0.42 -7.96 1.84
C ASP A 45 -0.35 -8.74 0.50
N ASN A 46 -0.29 -8.01 -0.62
CA ASN A 46 -0.20 -8.59 -1.96
C ASN A 46 1.13 -8.24 -2.66
N VAL A 47 1.49 -6.95 -2.73
CA VAL A 47 2.80 -6.49 -3.24
C VAL A 47 3.81 -6.38 -2.12
N ILE A 48 3.39 -5.86 -0.98
CA ILE A 48 4.24 -5.60 0.18
C ILE A 48 3.51 -5.92 1.48
N PHE A 49 4.22 -6.54 2.44
CA PHE A 49 3.74 -6.67 3.81
C PHE A 49 4.12 -5.41 4.60
N LEU A 50 3.14 -4.73 5.15
CA LEU A 50 3.32 -3.54 5.98
C LEU A 50 2.87 -3.79 7.41
N SER A 51 3.56 -3.19 8.36
CA SER A 51 3.25 -3.31 9.78
C SER A 51 2.24 -2.27 10.28
N THR A 52 1.45 -1.66 9.37
CA THR A 52 0.42 -0.69 9.73
C THR A 52 -0.58 -1.32 10.69
N PRO A 53 -0.72 -0.83 11.94
CA PRO A 53 -1.61 -1.43 12.90
C PRO A 53 -3.06 -1.01 12.69
N ILE A 54 -3.97 -1.94 12.98
CA ILE A 54 -5.39 -1.68 13.20
C ILE A 54 -5.61 -1.56 14.70
N VAL A 55 -6.40 -0.58 15.13
CA VAL A 55 -6.63 -0.31 16.55
C VAL A 55 -7.97 -0.85 16.98
N LEU A 56 -8.00 -1.66 18.02
CA LEU A 56 -9.23 -2.10 18.67
C LEU A 56 -9.37 -1.44 20.03
N PHE A 57 -10.60 -1.08 20.39
CA PHE A 57 -10.96 -0.34 21.60
C PHE A 57 -11.68 -1.28 22.56
N HIS A 58 -11.26 -1.28 23.83
CA HIS A 58 -11.92 -2.10 24.83
C HIS A 58 -13.27 -1.50 25.24
N LYS A 59 -14.33 -2.32 25.29
CA LYS A 59 -15.72 -1.88 25.55
C LYS A 59 -15.94 -1.18 26.90
N LYS A 60 -15.17 -1.54 27.91
CA LYS A 60 -15.38 -1.07 29.30
C LYS A 60 -14.18 -0.29 29.87
N ARG A 61 -13.02 -0.41 29.27
CA ARG A 61 -11.78 0.25 29.74
C ARG A 61 -11.31 1.23 28.67
N GLN A 62 -10.65 2.29 29.06
CA GLN A 62 -10.03 3.23 28.09
C GLN A 62 -8.70 2.66 27.59
N GLU A 63 -8.74 1.45 27.06
CA GLU A 63 -7.57 0.75 26.55
C GLU A 63 -7.72 0.50 25.06
N GLU A 64 -6.61 0.66 24.37
CA GLU A 64 -6.47 0.36 22.93
C GLU A 64 -5.46 -0.77 22.76
N ILE A 65 -5.73 -1.65 21.84
CA ILE A 65 -4.74 -2.66 21.38
C ILE A 65 -4.48 -2.51 19.90
N LEU A 66 -3.26 -2.85 19.50
CA LEU A 66 -2.83 -2.83 18.11
C LEU A 66 -2.84 -4.27 17.59
N VAL A 67 -3.52 -4.48 16.47
CA VAL A 67 -3.56 -5.77 15.79
C VAL A 67 -3.00 -5.63 14.37
N SER A 68 -2.35 -6.67 13.90
CA SER A 68 -1.85 -6.75 12.52
C SER A 68 -2.99 -6.99 11.52
N SER A 69 -2.76 -6.67 10.23
CA SER A 69 -3.69 -7.00 9.14
C SER A 69 -4.04 -8.49 9.11
N GLY A 70 -3.06 -9.36 9.35
CA GLY A 70 -3.26 -10.81 9.38
C GLY A 70 -4.13 -11.29 10.56
N GLU A 71 -3.94 -10.73 11.77
CA GLU A 71 -4.81 -11.03 12.93
C GLU A 71 -6.21 -10.50 12.68
N PHE A 72 -6.32 -9.28 12.19
CA PHE A 72 -7.60 -8.69 11.83
C PHE A 72 -8.33 -9.53 10.77
N ALA A 73 -7.67 -9.98 9.72
CA ALA A 73 -8.27 -10.80 8.68
C ALA A 73 -8.86 -12.10 9.23
N ARG A 74 -8.21 -12.73 10.22
CA ARG A 74 -8.70 -13.96 10.87
C ARG A 74 -9.87 -13.72 11.81
N GLU A 75 -9.83 -12.60 12.56
CA GLU A 75 -10.72 -12.40 13.71
C GLU A 75 -11.80 -11.32 13.49
N ASN A 76 -11.81 -10.61 12.35
CA ASN A 76 -12.68 -9.46 12.15
C ASN A 76 -14.17 -9.75 12.38
N LYS A 77 -14.63 -10.96 12.04
CA LYS A 77 -16.02 -11.39 12.24
C LYS A 77 -16.38 -11.65 13.71
N ASN A 78 -15.37 -11.93 14.53
CA ASN A 78 -15.51 -12.29 15.93
C ASN A 78 -15.34 -11.08 16.87
N ILE A 79 -14.82 -9.96 16.36
CA ILE A 79 -14.59 -8.74 17.15
C ILE A 79 -15.91 -8.29 17.77
N GLY A 80 -15.89 -8.13 19.08
CA GLY A 80 -17.07 -7.73 19.84
C GLY A 80 -18.12 -8.81 20.07
N GLN A 81 -17.93 -10.02 19.57
CA GLN A 81 -18.88 -11.13 19.68
C GLN A 81 -18.30 -12.33 20.44
N SER A 82 -17.13 -12.80 20.03
CA SER A 82 -16.52 -14.03 20.58
C SER A 82 -15.00 -14.01 20.44
N GLY A 83 -14.34 -15.02 21.03
CA GLY A 83 -12.89 -15.20 20.93
C GLY A 83 -12.06 -14.16 21.69
N ILE A 84 -10.81 -14.00 21.29
CA ILE A 84 -9.83 -13.15 22.00
C ILE A 84 -10.17 -11.65 21.96
N PHE A 85 -11.00 -11.21 21.03
CA PHE A 85 -11.44 -9.82 20.88
C PHE A 85 -12.92 -9.62 21.22
N ALA A 86 -13.54 -10.49 22.02
CA ALA A 86 -14.94 -10.39 22.41
C ALA A 86 -15.25 -9.09 23.18
N ASP A 87 -14.29 -8.62 23.99
CA ASP A 87 -14.43 -7.39 24.79
C ASP A 87 -13.99 -6.10 24.06
N TYR A 88 -13.69 -6.20 22.77
CA TYR A 88 -13.25 -5.08 21.97
C TYR A 88 -14.28 -4.69 20.90
N TYR A 89 -14.13 -3.48 20.36
CA TYR A 89 -14.95 -3.00 19.25
C TYR A 89 -14.11 -2.19 18.27
N MET A 90 -14.64 -2.00 17.07
CA MET A 90 -14.07 -1.14 16.04
C MET A 90 -14.74 0.24 16.08
N ASN A 91 -13.92 1.27 16.01
CA ASN A 91 -14.35 2.66 15.83
C ASN A 91 -14.02 3.09 14.40
N PHE A 92 -15.00 3.52 13.62
CA PHE A 92 -14.84 3.93 12.22
C PHE A 92 -14.64 5.45 12.05
N ASN A 93 -14.32 6.17 13.14
CA ASN A 93 -13.93 7.58 13.02
C ASN A 93 -12.61 7.69 12.24
N ASP A 94 -12.55 8.65 11.31
CA ASP A 94 -11.41 8.80 10.39
C ASP A 94 -10.12 9.22 11.11
N GLU A 95 -10.21 10.09 12.12
CA GLU A 95 -9.04 10.66 12.81
C GLU A 95 -8.51 9.78 13.94
N ASN A 96 -9.44 9.27 14.78
CA ASN A 96 -9.11 8.58 16.02
C ASN A 96 -9.60 7.13 16.05
N GLY A 97 -10.10 6.62 14.93
CA GLY A 97 -10.69 5.29 14.85
C GLY A 97 -9.69 4.16 14.61
N SER A 98 -10.24 2.99 14.34
CA SER A 98 -9.50 1.75 14.15
C SER A 98 -8.54 1.79 12.96
N PHE A 99 -8.86 2.52 11.91
CA PHE A 99 -8.06 2.66 10.69
C PHE A 99 -7.33 4.01 10.58
N ARG A 100 -7.13 4.72 11.70
CA ARG A 100 -6.47 6.03 11.72
C ARG A 100 -5.06 6.03 11.12
N SER A 101 -4.34 4.90 11.18
CA SER A 101 -3.01 4.74 10.59
C SER A 101 -3.04 4.44 9.09
N PHE A 102 -4.22 4.20 8.51
CA PHE A 102 -4.43 4.00 7.08
C PHE A 102 -4.85 5.28 6.35
N ARG A 103 -4.82 6.43 7.01
CA ARG A 103 -5.21 7.74 6.49
C ARG A 103 -4.11 8.77 6.70
N ASP A 104 -4.09 9.80 5.88
CA ASP A 104 -3.20 10.94 6.09
C ASP A 104 -3.61 11.72 7.33
N LYS A 105 -2.60 12.18 8.06
CA LYS A 105 -2.76 13.14 9.15
C LYS A 105 -2.59 14.55 8.62
N ASP A 106 -3.40 15.46 9.12
CA ASP A 106 -3.27 16.88 8.77
C ASP A 106 -2.13 17.50 9.57
N TYR A 107 -0.91 17.39 9.03
CA TYR A 107 0.27 18.00 9.62
C TYR A 107 0.39 19.46 9.20
N SER A 108 0.62 20.34 10.16
CA SER A 108 0.97 21.74 9.91
C SER A 108 2.26 21.86 9.09
N VAL A 109 2.47 23.01 8.46
CA VAL A 109 3.71 23.29 7.69
C VAL A 109 4.96 23.12 8.56
N LEU A 110 4.89 23.55 9.83
CA LEU A 110 5.99 23.40 10.79
C LEU A 110 6.30 21.93 11.08
N GLU A 111 5.29 21.09 11.28
CA GLU A 111 5.47 19.66 11.54
C GLU A 111 6.09 18.93 10.34
N ARG A 112 5.68 19.29 9.13
CA ARG A 112 6.29 18.77 7.88
C ARG A 112 7.75 19.22 7.77
N PHE A 113 8.05 20.48 8.09
CA PHE A 113 9.41 20.99 8.11
C PHE A 113 10.29 20.29 9.16
N LEU A 114 9.73 19.94 10.31
CA LEU A 114 10.39 19.12 11.35
C LEU A 114 10.51 17.63 10.98
N GLY A 115 10.15 17.25 9.75
CA GLY A 115 10.34 15.90 9.23
C GLY A 115 9.25 14.89 9.61
N LYS A 116 8.07 15.34 10.11
CA LYS A 116 6.92 14.44 10.30
C LYS A 116 6.45 13.89 8.95
N LYS A 117 6.34 12.58 8.88
CA LYS A 117 5.92 11.83 7.70
C LYS A 117 4.58 11.17 7.94
N GLN A 118 3.83 10.94 6.87
CA GLN A 118 2.61 10.13 6.91
C GLN A 118 2.93 8.69 7.31
N SER A 119 1.99 8.02 7.97
CA SER A 119 2.16 6.65 8.46
C SER A 119 2.58 5.68 7.35
N PHE A 120 1.98 5.79 6.18
CA PHE A 120 2.33 4.95 5.03
C PHE A 120 3.81 5.08 4.61
N ILE A 121 4.32 6.31 4.56
CA ILE A 121 5.74 6.58 4.23
C ILE A 121 6.65 5.92 5.27
N HIS A 122 6.33 6.08 6.55
CA HIS A 122 7.08 5.49 7.65
C HIS A 122 7.05 3.94 7.59
N ASP A 123 5.89 3.34 7.32
CA ASP A 123 5.73 1.89 7.24
C ASP A 123 6.51 1.30 6.06
N ILE A 124 6.51 1.96 4.90
CA ILE A 124 7.36 1.59 3.75
C ILE A 124 8.84 1.67 4.14
N GLU A 125 9.31 2.78 4.71
CA GLU A 125 10.71 2.92 5.15
C GLU A 125 11.12 1.81 6.12
N LYS A 126 10.25 1.48 7.07
CA LYS A 126 10.47 0.39 8.02
C LYS A 126 10.57 -0.95 7.31
N ALA A 127 9.63 -1.27 6.42
CA ALA A 127 9.63 -2.52 5.66
C ALA A 127 10.91 -2.67 4.82
N LEU A 128 11.31 -1.63 4.08
CA LEU A 128 12.51 -1.66 3.22
C LEU A 128 13.82 -1.82 4.00
N ASN A 129 13.84 -1.56 5.31
CA ASN A 129 15.01 -1.81 6.16
C ASN A 129 15.09 -3.26 6.66
N GLU A 130 14.01 -4.03 6.55
CA GLU A 130 13.98 -5.44 6.93
C GLU A 130 14.59 -6.35 5.84
N GLN A 131 14.70 -7.65 6.13
CA GLN A 131 15.11 -8.65 5.15
C GLN A 131 14.01 -8.83 4.09
N ASP A 132 14.39 -9.03 2.84
CA ASP A 132 13.46 -9.07 1.69
C ASP A 132 12.28 -10.03 1.86
N HIS A 133 12.51 -11.20 2.45
CA HIS A 133 11.45 -12.21 2.66
C HIS A 133 10.42 -11.81 3.73
N LEU A 134 10.68 -10.77 4.53
CA LEU A 134 9.77 -10.29 5.58
C LEU A 134 8.77 -9.26 5.07
N TRP A 135 9.08 -8.59 3.96
CA TRP A 135 8.22 -7.53 3.44
C TRP A 135 7.73 -7.75 2.01
N LYS A 136 8.44 -8.56 1.18
CA LYS A 136 7.97 -8.90 -0.17
C LYS A 136 6.80 -9.86 -0.09
N ALA A 137 5.65 -9.43 -0.57
CA ALA A 137 4.43 -10.22 -0.57
C ALA A 137 4.31 -11.05 -1.88
N PRO A 138 3.32 -11.93 -2.02
CA PRO A 138 3.25 -12.90 -3.12
C PRO A 138 3.32 -12.32 -4.54
N SER A 139 2.78 -11.12 -4.76
CA SER A 139 2.79 -10.46 -6.08
C SER A 139 4.00 -9.57 -6.34
N TRP A 140 4.96 -9.53 -5.42
CA TRP A 140 6.14 -8.69 -5.56
C TRP A 140 6.87 -8.87 -6.90
N ASN A 141 7.13 -10.11 -7.29
CA ASN A 141 7.86 -10.40 -8.53
C ASN A 141 7.07 -9.95 -9.76
N CYS A 142 5.75 -10.05 -9.74
CA CYS A 142 4.88 -9.57 -10.81
C CYS A 142 4.89 -8.03 -10.87
N PHE A 143 4.84 -7.36 -9.71
CA PHE A 143 4.94 -5.92 -9.62
C PHE A 143 6.30 -5.42 -10.12
N TYR A 144 7.40 -6.07 -9.71
CA TYR A 144 8.74 -5.79 -10.19
C TYR A 144 8.85 -5.94 -11.72
N HIS A 145 8.35 -7.06 -12.27
CA HIS A 145 8.32 -7.30 -13.71
C HIS A 145 7.54 -6.21 -14.47
N ALA A 146 6.37 -5.83 -13.96
CA ALA A 146 5.55 -4.81 -14.57
C ALA A 146 6.22 -3.43 -14.55
N THR A 147 6.88 -3.06 -13.42
CA THR A 147 7.64 -1.80 -13.31
C THR A 147 8.88 -1.81 -14.19
N PHE A 148 9.64 -2.92 -14.23
CA PHE A 148 10.81 -3.06 -15.08
C PHE A 148 10.45 -2.85 -16.56
N ASN A 149 9.40 -3.51 -17.04
CA ASN A 149 8.98 -3.48 -18.44
C ASN A 149 8.04 -2.29 -18.75
N GLN A 150 7.86 -1.35 -17.82
CA GLN A 150 6.99 -0.17 -18.00
C GLN A 150 5.57 -0.52 -18.49
N ARG A 151 5.06 -1.66 -17.99
CA ARG A 151 3.68 -2.06 -18.27
C ARG A 151 2.71 -1.11 -17.56
N PRO A 152 1.54 -0.82 -18.15
CA PRO A 152 0.50 -0.07 -17.46
C PRO A 152 0.06 -0.77 -16.18
N ILE A 153 0.11 -0.06 -15.06
CA ILE A 153 -0.18 -0.58 -13.72
C ILE A 153 -1.31 0.22 -13.08
N SER A 154 -2.30 -0.48 -12.58
CA SER A 154 -3.30 0.06 -11.67
C SER A 154 -3.03 -0.42 -10.25
N VAL A 155 -2.82 0.50 -9.32
CA VAL A 155 -2.71 0.20 -7.89
C VAL A 155 -4.04 0.52 -7.22
N ILE A 156 -4.67 -0.48 -6.61
CA ILE A 156 -5.97 -0.37 -5.96
C ILE A 156 -5.83 -0.89 -4.54
N THR A 157 -5.82 -0.01 -3.57
CA THR A 157 -5.62 -0.37 -2.15
C THR A 157 -6.78 0.06 -1.28
N ALA A 158 -7.03 -0.68 -0.20
CA ALA A 158 -8.04 -0.32 0.82
C ALA A 158 -7.67 0.91 1.66
N ARG A 159 -6.46 1.47 1.48
CA ARG A 159 -6.01 2.65 2.23
C ARG A 159 -6.86 3.89 1.92
N GLY A 160 -6.88 4.81 2.89
CA GLY A 160 -7.52 6.12 2.77
C GLY A 160 -6.53 7.29 2.67
N HIS A 161 -5.24 6.99 2.44
CA HIS A 161 -4.23 8.02 2.16
C HIS A 161 -4.53 8.75 0.85
N ASN A 162 -4.01 9.95 0.69
CA ASN A 162 -4.04 10.65 -0.59
C ASN A 162 -3.24 9.89 -1.66
N VAL A 163 -3.67 10.01 -2.91
CA VAL A 163 -2.98 9.43 -4.07
C VAL A 163 -1.49 9.78 -4.07
N GLN A 164 -1.16 11.04 -3.74
CA GLN A 164 0.23 11.48 -3.71
C GLN A 164 1.04 10.80 -2.61
N THR A 165 0.47 10.62 -1.41
CA THR A 165 1.12 9.90 -0.32
C THR A 165 1.44 8.45 -0.70
N VAL A 166 0.53 7.77 -1.42
CA VAL A 166 0.79 6.41 -1.90
C VAL A 166 1.88 6.40 -2.97
N LYS A 167 1.86 7.35 -3.91
CA LYS A 167 2.94 7.51 -4.91
C LYS A 167 4.29 7.75 -4.24
N ASP A 168 4.37 8.67 -3.29
CA ASP A 168 5.60 9.01 -2.58
C ASP A 168 6.17 7.77 -1.86
N GLY A 169 5.31 6.96 -1.23
CA GLY A 169 5.72 5.69 -0.62
C GLY A 169 6.30 4.70 -1.63
N ILE A 170 5.67 4.54 -2.79
CA ILE A 170 6.18 3.66 -3.85
C ILE A 170 7.50 4.21 -4.42
N SER A 171 7.63 5.54 -4.58
CA SER A 171 8.86 6.19 -5.03
C SER A 171 10.05 5.95 -4.07
N LEU A 172 9.82 5.67 -2.78
CA LEU A 172 10.89 5.24 -1.88
C LEU A 172 11.52 3.91 -2.33
N MET A 173 10.72 3.00 -2.88
CA MET A 173 11.22 1.72 -3.40
C MET A 173 12.14 1.94 -4.60
N VAL A 174 11.84 2.93 -5.46
CA VAL A 174 12.73 3.34 -6.57
C VAL A 174 14.00 3.96 -6.03
N ARG A 175 13.87 4.93 -5.14
CA ARG A 175 15.00 5.65 -4.55
C ARG A 175 15.99 4.71 -3.85
N ASP A 176 15.47 3.70 -3.15
CA ASP A 176 16.28 2.75 -2.38
C ASP A 176 16.69 1.52 -3.21
N GLY A 177 16.36 1.49 -4.52
CA GLY A 177 16.81 0.49 -5.48
C GLY A 177 16.11 -0.87 -5.38
N HIS A 178 14.90 -0.92 -4.84
CA HIS A 178 14.09 -2.14 -4.76
C HIS A 178 13.27 -2.39 -6.03
N ILE A 179 12.86 -1.33 -6.70
CA ILE A 179 12.27 -1.40 -8.05
C ILE A 179 13.05 -0.48 -9.00
N PRO A 180 13.12 -0.82 -10.29
CA PRO A 180 14.04 -0.17 -11.22
C PRO A 180 13.61 1.24 -11.65
N ARG A 181 12.32 1.51 -11.64
CA ARG A 181 11.72 2.75 -12.18
C ARG A 181 10.41 3.03 -11.47
N GLU A 182 9.95 4.29 -11.60
CA GLU A 182 8.58 4.62 -11.24
C GLU A 182 7.59 3.77 -12.06
N PRO A 183 6.53 3.24 -11.43
CA PRO A 183 5.49 2.52 -12.14
C PRO A 183 4.86 3.39 -13.23
N ASN A 184 4.59 2.80 -14.39
CA ASN A 184 3.77 3.43 -15.41
C ASN A 184 2.30 3.36 -14.99
N TYR A 185 1.86 4.32 -14.17
CA TYR A 185 0.53 4.32 -13.59
C TYR A 185 -0.56 4.54 -14.65
N LEU A 186 -1.39 3.54 -14.87
CA LEU A 186 -2.67 3.67 -15.52
C LEU A 186 -3.66 4.35 -14.57
N SER A 187 -3.68 3.89 -13.32
CA SER A 187 -4.48 4.48 -12.25
C SER A 187 -3.88 4.19 -10.87
N LEU A 188 -4.27 4.99 -9.87
CA LEU A 188 -3.98 4.73 -8.47
C LEU A 188 -5.20 5.12 -7.64
N TYR A 189 -5.82 4.12 -6.99
CA TYR A 189 -7.05 4.26 -6.21
C TYR A 189 -6.87 3.79 -4.77
N PRO A 190 -6.58 4.69 -3.82
CA PRO A 190 -6.74 4.42 -2.39
C PRO A 190 -8.24 4.55 -2.05
N VAL A 191 -8.97 3.44 -2.17
CA VAL A 191 -10.44 3.45 -2.23
C VAL A 191 -11.15 3.86 -0.94
N SER A 192 -10.45 3.94 0.19
CA SER A 192 -11.02 4.52 1.43
C SER A 192 -10.72 6.02 1.58
N ASN A 193 -10.03 6.64 0.63
CA ASN A 193 -9.87 8.09 0.59
C ASN A 193 -11.18 8.74 0.12
N ASN A 194 -11.62 9.80 0.80
CA ASN A 194 -12.93 10.41 0.54
C ASN A 194 -13.04 11.01 -0.87
N ASP A 195 -11.96 11.58 -1.41
CA ASP A 195 -11.99 12.16 -2.75
C ASP A 195 -11.99 11.05 -3.81
N THR A 196 -11.19 10.00 -3.62
CA THR A 196 -11.22 8.80 -4.46
C THR A 196 -12.60 8.13 -4.46
N ARG A 197 -13.26 8.04 -3.29
CA ARG A 197 -14.63 7.49 -3.20
C ARG A 197 -15.62 8.29 -4.03
N LYS A 198 -15.57 9.62 -3.92
CA LYS A 198 -16.44 10.52 -4.71
C LYS A 198 -16.16 10.39 -6.21
N GLU A 199 -14.89 10.29 -6.61
CA GLU A 199 -14.48 10.04 -8.00
C GLU A 199 -15.09 8.73 -8.52
N LEU A 200 -15.09 7.67 -7.71
CA LEU A 200 -15.69 6.37 -8.03
C LEU A 200 -17.22 6.34 -7.92
N GLY A 201 -17.88 7.48 -7.66
CA GLY A 201 -19.35 7.61 -7.62
C GLY A 201 -19.97 7.43 -6.24
N ASP A 202 -19.20 7.19 -5.19
CA ASP A 202 -19.67 7.07 -3.82
C ASP A 202 -19.77 8.44 -3.12
N LYS A 203 -20.70 9.26 -3.57
CA LYS A 203 -20.88 10.63 -3.07
C LYS A 203 -21.24 10.69 -1.58
N ASP A 204 -21.99 9.70 -1.11
CA ASP A 204 -22.49 9.62 0.27
C ASP A 204 -21.52 8.87 1.20
N LEU A 205 -20.41 8.36 0.69
CA LEU A 205 -19.39 7.60 1.41
C LEU A 205 -19.94 6.33 2.12
N LYS A 206 -20.89 5.63 1.47
CA LYS A 206 -21.59 4.47 2.05
C LYS A 206 -21.22 3.14 1.44
N MET A 207 -20.54 3.13 0.28
CA MET A 207 -20.14 1.88 -0.37
C MET A 207 -19.10 1.12 0.45
N PHE A 208 -19.15 -0.20 0.39
CA PHE A 208 -18.14 -1.05 1.02
C PHE A 208 -16.86 -1.13 0.17
N VAL A 209 -15.72 -1.32 0.84
CA VAL A 209 -14.39 -1.39 0.19
C VAL A 209 -14.33 -2.38 -0.98
N PRO A 210 -14.89 -3.62 -0.89
CA PRO A 210 -14.88 -4.54 -2.04
C PRO A 210 -15.62 -3.99 -3.26
N GLU A 211 -16.70 -3.27 -3.05
CA GLU A 211 -17.48 -2.65 -4.11
C GLU A 211 -16.70 -1.52 -4.77
N LEU A 212 -16.08 -0.64 -3.97
CA LEU A 212 -15.21 0.43 -4.45
C LEU A 212 -14.02 -0.11 -5.25
N LYS A 213 -13.38 -1.20 -4.79
CA LYS A 213 -12.31 -1.86 -5.56
C LYS A 213 -12.81 -2.35 -6.93
N ARG A 214 -14.02 -2.91 -6.99
CA ARG A 214 -14.63 -3.34 -8.27
C ARG A 214 -14.87 -2.16 -9.21
N PHE A 215 -15.37 -1.03 -8.71
CA PHE A 215 -15.51 0.19 -9.51
C PHE A 215 -14.16 0.71 -9.98
N ALA A 216 -13.15 0.76 -9.10
CA ALA A 216 -11.80 1.19 -9.44
C ALA A 216 -11.17 0.34 -10.56
N ILE A 217 -11.38 -0.98 -10.55
CA ILE A 217 -10.94 -1.88 -11.62
C ILE A 217 -11.62 -1.49 -12.95
N ARG A 218 -12.95 -1.30 -12.93
CA ARG A 218 -13.70 -0.94 -14.14
C ARG A 218 -13.24 0.38 -14.71
N GLU A 219 -13.15 1.43 -13.89
CA GLU A 219 -12.63 2.73 -14.30
C GLU A 219 -11.20 2.65 -14.88
N SER A 220 -10.37 1.79 -14.30
CA SER A 220 -9.01 1.57 -14.81
C SER A 220 -9.01 0.89 -16.19
N VAL A 221 -9.91 -0.05 -16.43
CA VAL A 221 -10.06 -0.70 -17.75
C VAL A 221 -10.58 0.28 -18.79
N GLU A 222 -11.50 1.18 -18.43
CA GLU A 222 -12.03 2.20 -19.33
C GLU A 222 -10.99 3.27 -19.73
N ARG A 223 -9.93 3.44 -18.89
CA ARG A 223 -8.78 4.33 -19.19
C ARG A 223 -7.70 3.66 -20.04
N ALA A 224 -7.72 2.36 -20.19
CA ALA A 224 -6.69 1.56 -20.87
C ALA A 224 -6.88 1.54 -22.37
#